data_47b9bf820603503195aad98bec2c658c
#
_entry.id   47b9bf820603503195aad98bec2c658c
#
_cell.length_a   1.000
_cell.length_b   1.000
_cell.length_c   1.000
_cell.angle_alpha   90.00
_cell.angle_beta   90.00
_cell.angle_gamma   90.00
#
_symmetry.space_group_name_H-M   'P 1'
#
loop_
_entity.id
_entity.type
_entity.pdbx_description
1 polymer ?
#
loop_
_entity_poly.entity_id
_entity_poly.type
_entity_poly.pdbx_seq_one_letter_code
_entity_poly.pdbx_strand_id
1 'polypeptide(L)'
;MAIEQYTESITLQSMKCVIGENDFGYVFPQGDVADVDKVERLLKKAGGKPKVCALDDFSLGGSGKALPEFIITFKDDVTTIIVVECKKSVTKHETADRDHPKDYAVDGALYYAKFLKEDYNVIAVAVSGTKRETLRASAFLWSKGQDDYTELRKARDIILEPKNYVDLVKGKKIQREYSLDSIRETAIDMHEYLREIKMTERHKPIFIAGILIALNDDDFAKTYINLPSFNSVITNITSAIDNVLRDSGIKYNRIQYIKQAFKNLLDNSKFAAIPLGNKKSIVWYIE
;
A
#
# COMPACT_ATOMS: atom_id res chain seq x y z
N MET A 1 2.45 16.00 -21.65
CA MET A 1 3.23 14.77 -21.82
C MET A 1 4.44 14.68 -20.89
N ALA A 2 5.31 15.67 -20.77
CA ALA A 2 6.55 15.56 -19.97
C ALA A 2 6.41 15.33 -18.46
N ILE A 3 5.26 15.54 -17.84
CA ILE A 3 5.08 15.52 -16.37
C ILE A 3 4.53 14.17 -15.85
N GLU A 4 3.79 13.42 -16.63
CA GLU A 4 3.36 12.06 -16.27
C GLU A 4 4.55 11.09 -16.30
N GLN A 5 5.45 11.24 -17.28
CA GLN A 5 6.72 10.49 -17.39
C GLN A 5 7.60 10.58 -16.13
N TYR A 6 7.42 11.64 -15.32
CA TYR A 6 8.17 11.78 -14.06
C TYR A 6 7.63 10.83 -12.97
N THR A 7 6.30 10.67 -12.85
CA THR A 7 5.69 9.70 -11.93
C THR A 7 6.04 8.28 -12.33
N GLU A 8 6.02 7.97 -13.62
CA GLU A 8 6.43 6.66 -14.17
C GLU A 8 7.89 6.36 -13.83
N SER A 9 8.79 7.32 -14.04
CA SER A 9 10.22 7.18 -13.74
C SER A 9 10.46 6.91 -12.24
N ILE A 10 9.80 7.67 -11.35
CA ILE A 10 9.87 7.44 -9.90
C ILE A 10 9.35 6.05 -9.55
N THR A 11 8.27 5.61 -10.20
CA THR A 11 7.66 4.29 -9.97
C THR A 11 8.64 3.18 -10.33
N LEU A 12 9.23 3.21 -11.53
CA LEU A 12 10.23 2.21 -11.96
C LEU A 12 11.46 2.19 -11.05
N GLN A 13 11.98 3.37 -10.68
CA GLN A 13 13.11 3.47 -9.75
C GLN A 13 12.78 2.89 -8.38
N SER A 14 11.58 3.15 -7.86
CA SER A 14 11.14 2.62 -6.56
C SER A 14 10.89 1.10 -6.62
N MET A 15 10.42 0.59 -7.75
CA MET A 15 10.29 -0.84 -8.03
C MET A 15 11.64 -1.52 -8.30
N LYS A 16 12.73 -0.75 -8.42
CA LYS A 16 14.07 -1.23 -8.82
C LYS A 16 14.02 -2.07 -10.11
N CYS A 17 13.28 -1.61 -11.10
CA CYS A 17 13.15 -2.29 -12.38
C CYS A 17 13.33 -1.35 -13.56
N VAL A 18 13.57 -1.91 -14.73
CA VAL A 18 13.72 -1.20 -16.01
C VAL A 18 12.68 -1.71 -17.00
N ILE A 19 12.33 -0.89 -17.99
CA ILE A 19 11.52 -1.33 -19.13
C ILE A 19 12.31 -2.43 -19.87
N GLY A 20 11.62 -3.52 -20.21
CA GLY A 20 12.23 -4.67 -20.84
C GLY A 20 12.50 -5.82 -19.88
N GLU A 21 13.55 -6.58 -20.13
CA GLU A 21 13.91 -7.77 -19.38
C GLU A 21 14.53 -7.41 -18.01
N ASN A 22 14.07 -8.11 -16.97
CA ASN A 22 14.57 -8.03 -15.60
C ASN A 22 14.79 -9.46 -15.05
N ASP A 23 15.48 -9.59 -13.92
CA ASP A 23 15.73 -10.90 -13.28
C ASP A 23 14.44 -11.68 -12.98
N PHE A 24 13.38 -10.98 -12.59
CA PHE A 24 12.09 -11.57 -12.23
C PHE A 24 11.17 -11.83 -13.43
N GLY A 25 11.36 -11.16 -14.55
CA GLY A 25 10.46 -11.22 -15.69
C GLY A 25 10.59 -10.02 -16.61
N TYR A 26 9.49 -9.52 -17.14
CA TYR A 26 9.50 -8.46 -18.14
C TYR A 26 8.57 -7.30 -17.74
N VAL A 27 9.01 -6.08 -17.98
CA VAL A 27 8.24 -4.83 -17.80
C VAL A 27 7.90 -4.26 -19.17
N PHE A 28 6.63 -4.35 -19.54
CA PHE A 28 6.10 -3.80 -20.78
C PHE A 28 5.65 -2.35 -20.55
N PRO A 29 6.13 -1.39 -21.33
CA PRO A 29 5.64 -0.02 -21.31
C PRO A 29 4.27 0.10 -21.96
N GLN A 30 3.67 1.28 -21.84
CA GLN A 30 2.37 1.59 -22.40
C GLN A 30 2.24 1.19 -23.88
N GLY A 31 1.27 0.33 -24.17
CA GLY A 31 0.96 -0.09 -25.54
C GLY A 31 1.78 -1.26 -26.09
N ASP A 32 2.87 -1.65 -25.42
CA ASP A 32 3.82 -2.66 -25.91
C ASP A 32 3.65 -4.01 -25.17
N VAL A 33 2.50 -4.66 -25.36
CA VAL A 33 2.23 -6.01 -24.81
C VAL A 33 1.93 -7.02 -25.94
N ALA A 34 2.41 -6.77 -27.14
CA ALA A 34 2.10 -7.59 -28.33
C ALA A 34 2.59 -9.04 -28.18
N ASP A 35 3.67 -9.26 -27.44
CA ASP A 35 4.25 -10.61 -27.23
C ASP A 35 3.49 -11.45 -26.18
N VAL A 36 2.45 -10.91 -25.54
CA VAL A 36 1.61 -11.62 -24.57
C VAL A 36 0.16 -11.66 -25.05
N ASP A 37 -0.13 -12.55 -26.02
CA ASP A 37 -1.43 -12.65 -26.70
C ASP A 37 -2.65 -12.58 -25.78
N LYS A 38 -2.60 -13.22 -24.62
CA LYS A 38 -3.69 -13.20 -23.66
C LYS A 38 -3.90 -11.82 -23.04
N VAL A 39 -2.82 -11.15 -22.65
CA VAL A 39 -2.88 -9.79 -22.08
C VAL A 39 -3.40 -8.83 -23.14
N GLU A 40 -2.86 -8.91 -24.36
CA GLU A 40 -3.29 -8.06 -25.46
C GLU A 40 -4.78 -8.23 -25.76
N ARG A 41 -5.26 -9.48 -25.82
CA ARG A 41 -6.69 -9.80 -26.02
C ARG A 41 -7.57 -9.17 -24.95
N LEU A 42 -7.19 -9.28 -23.68
CA LEU A 42 -7.96 -8.75 -22.56
C LEU A 42 -7.93 -7.21 -22.52
N LEU A 43 -6.81 -6.58 -22.86
CA LEU A 43 -6.73 -5.12 -23.00
C LEU A 43 -7.53 -4.59 -24.20
N LYS A 44 -7.62 -5.35 -25.30
CA LYS A 44 -8.52 -5.02 -26.41
C LYS A 44 -10.00 -5.14 -25.98
N LYS A 45 -10.35 -6.17 -25.18
CA LYS A 45 -11.70 -6.33 -24.62
C LYS A 45 -12.05 -5.19 -23.67
N ALA A 46 -11.11 -4.74 -22.84
CA ALA A 46 -11.30 -3.60 -21.95
C ALA A 46 -11.55 -2.29 -22.71
N GLY A 47 -10.86 -2.09 -23.85
CA GLY A 47 -10.90 -0.84 -24.58
C GLY A 47 -10.34 0.35 -23.81
N GLY A 48 -10.43 1.54 -24.37
CA GLY A 48 -9.98 2.77 -23.72
C GLY A 48 -10.79 3.06 -22.45
N LYS A 49 -10.14 3.66 -21.44
CA LYS A 49 -10.79 4.04 -20.17
C LYS A 49 -11.94 5.02 -20.40
N PRO A 50 -13.19 4.69 -20.04
CA PRO A 50 -14.29 5.64 -20.04
C PRO A 50 -14.10 6.69 -18.94
N LYS A 51 -14.85 7.80 -19.01
CA LYS A 51 -14.78 8.83 -17.97
C LYS A 51 -15.38 8.34 -16.65
N VAL A 52 -16.49 7.61 -16.75
CA VAL A 52 -17.19 6.99 -15.62
C VAL A 52 -17.51 5.56 -15.98
N CYS A 53 -17.20 4.62 -15.07
CA CYS A 53 -17.50 3.21 -15.24
C CYS A 53 -17.43 2.51 -13.90
N ALA A 54 -18.55 1.97 -13.43
CA ALA A 54 -18.57 1.14 -12.23
C ALA A 54 -17.73 -0.14 -12.40
N LEU A 55 -17.10 -0.62 -11.32
CA LEU A 55 -16.22 -1.78 -11.40
C LEU A 55 -16.95 -3.11 -11.68
N ASP A 56 -18.23 -3.19 -11.37
CA ASP A 56 -19.12 -4.32 -11.67
C ASP A 56 -19.75 -4.26 -13.08
N ASP A 57 -19.61 -3.14 -13.80
CA ASP A 57 -20.10 -2.99 -15.16
C ASP A 57 -19.06 -3.43 -16.19
N PHE A 58 -19.20 -4.67 -16.66
CA PHE A 58 -18.34 -5.26 -17.70
C PHE A 58 -18.80 -4.97 -19.14
N SER A 59 -19.91 -4.28 -19.33
CA SER A 59 -20.46 -3.96 -20.65
C SER A 59 -19.80 -2.75 -21.32
N LEU A 60 -19.12 -1.91 -20.55
CA LEU A 60 -18.57 -0.64 -20.99
C LEU A 60 -17.03 -0.69 -21.09
N GLY A 61 -16.54 -1.24 -22.20
CA GLY A 61 -15.21 -0.90 -22.71
C GLY A 61 -15.31 0.33 -23.61
N GLY A 62 -14.34 1.25 -23.51
CA GLY A 62 -14.23 2.35 -24.47
C GLY A 62 -13.80 1.87 -25.86
N SER A 63 -13.83 2.75 -26.85
CA SER A 63 -13.26 2.46 -28.17
C SER A 63 -11.72 2.36 -28.09
N GLY A 64 -11.14 1.48 -28.90
CA GLY A 64 -9.68 1.28 -28.94
C GLY A 64 -9.16 0.23 -27.95
N LYS A 65 -7.87 0.29 -27.62
CA LYS A 65 -7.16 -0.62 -26.71
C LYS A 65 -6.94 0.06 -25.36
N ALA A 66 -7.05 -0.69 -24.27
CA ALA A 66 -6.61 -0.24 -22.96
C ALA A 66 -5.08 -0.10 -22.94
N LEU A 67 -4.59 0.98 -22.36
CA LEU A 67 -3.17 1.34 -22.33
C LEU A 67 -2.75 1.67 -20.88
N PRO A 68 -2.51 0.65 -20.03
CA PRO A 68 -1.88 0.87 -18.73
C PRO A 68 -0.46 1.39 -18.91
N GLU A 69 0.07 2.09 -17.90
CA GLU A 69 1.44 2.62 -18.00
C GLU A 69 2.48 1.50 -18.05
N PHE A 70 2.29 0.47 -17.20
CA PHE A 70 3.12 -0.73 -17.25
C PHE A 70 2.30 -1.99 -17.03
N ILE A 71 2.74 -3.06 -17.69
CA ILE A 71 2.37 -4.46 -17.35
C ILE A 71 3.67 -5.18 -16.98
N ILE A 72 3.65 -5.89 -15.85
CA ILE A 72 4.81 -6.66 -15.38
C ILE A 72 4.42 -8.14 -15.33
N THR A 73 5.22 -8.98 -15.97
CA THR A 73 5.07 -10.43 -15.97
C THR A 73 6.25 -11.09 -15.27
N PHE A 74 6.07 -12.33 -14.84
CA PHE A 74 7.07 -13.08 -14.08
C PHE A 74 7.49 -14.36 -14.82
N LYS A 75 8.78 -14.69 -14.77
CA LYS A 75 9.34 -15.94 -15.33
C LYS A 75 8.85 -17.16 -14.57
N ASP A 76 8.82 -17.07 -13.24
CA ASP A 76 8.52 -18.17 -12.32
C ASP A 76 7.04 -18.23 -11.91
N ASP A 77 6.20 -17.27 -12.32
CA ASP A 77 4.78 -17.22 -12.00
C ASP A 77 3.99 -16.62 -13.17
N VAL A 78 3.72 -17.44 -14.16
CA VAL A 78 2.97 -17.04 -15.36
C VAL A 78 1.48 -16.77 -15.11
N THR A 79 1.01 -17.06 -13.90
CA THR A 79 -0.40 -16.84 -13.52
C THR A 79 -0.64 -15.49 -12.86
N THR A 80 0.41 -14.80 -12.46
CA THR A 80 0.33 -13.50 -11.78
C THR A 80 0.93 -12.40 -12.66
N ILE A 81 0.25 -11.27 -12.73
CA ILE A 81 0.74 -10.05 -13.40
C ILE A 81 0.53 -8.84 -12.51
N ILE A 82 1.36 -7.81 -12.72
CA ILE A 82 1.12 -6.49 -12.13
C ILE A 82 0.68 -5.55 -13.24
N VAL A 83 -0.39 -4.78 -13.00
CA VAL A 83 -0.78 -3.63 -13.82
C VAL A 83 -0.54 -2.35 -13.05
N VAL A 84 0.09 -1.38 -13.68
CA VAL A 84 0.46 -0.10 -13.05
C VAL A 84 -0.24 1.06 -13.75
N GLU A 85 -0.84 1.94 -12.97
CA GLU A 85 -1.40 3.21 -13.42
C GLU A 85 -0.78 4.36 -12.65
N CYS A 86 -0.34 5.40 -13.37
CA CYS A 86 0.30 6.59 -12.81
C CYS A 86 -0.53 7.85 -13.05
N LYS A 87 -0.57 8.76 -12.06
CA LYS A 87 -1.13 10.10 -12.20
C LYS A 87 -0.20 11.13 -11.58
N LYS A 88 -0.01 12.26 -12.25
CA LYS A 88 0.90 13.33 -11.79
C LYS A 88 0.48 13.98 -10.47
N SER A 89 -0.81 14.02 -10.16
CA SER A 89 -1.33 14.73 -8.99
C SER A 89 -1.80 13.77 -7.91
N VAL A 90 -1.37 13.96 -6.68
CA VAL A 90 -1.85 13.22 -5.50
C VAL A 90 -3.35 13.38 -5.28
N THR A 91 -3.97 14.47 -5.75
CA THR A 91 -5.43 14.68 -5.69
C THR A 91 -6.19 13.81 -6.69
N LYS A 92 -5.49 13.15 -7.62
CA LYS A 92 -6.01 12.22 -8.60
C LYS A 92 -5.63 10.77 -8.26
N HIS A 93 -5.56 10.45 -6.96
CA HIS A 93 -5.22 9.12 -6.51
C HIS A 93 -6.39 8.15 -6.63
N GLU A 94 -7.51 8.44 -5.98
CA GLU A 94 -8.72 7.60 -6.01
C GLU A 94 -9.99 8.45 -5.82
N THR A 95 -11.13 7.96 -6.33
CA THR A 95 -12.46 8.44 -5.96
C THR A 95 -13.06 7.57 -4.86
N ALA A 96 -14.14 8.05 -4.23
CA ALA A 96 -14.83 7.27 -3.20
C ALA A 96 -15.41 5.96 -3.75
N ASP A 97 -15.98 6.00 -4.96
CA ASP A 97 -16.66 4.87 -5.58
C ASP A 97 -15.77 4.12 -6.59
N ARG A 98 -14.54 4.62 -6.86
CA ARG A 98 -13.55 4.03 -7.77
C ARG A 98 -14.10 3.82 -9.20
N ASP A 99 -14.89 4.76 -9.68
CA ASP A 99 -15.64 4.69 -10.92
C ASP A 99 -15.17 5.68 -12.01
N HIS A 100 -14.08 6.43 -11.78
CA HIS A 100 -13.52 7.39 -12.73
C HIS A 100 -12.14 6.97 -13.29
N PRO A 101 -12.07 5.86 -14.06
CA PRO A 101 -10.81 5.21 -14.44
C PRO A 101 -9.90 6.07 -15.32
N LYS A 102 -10.45 7.05 -16.04
CA LYS A 102 -9.66 7.96 -16.88
C LYS A 102 -8.83 8.94 -16.06
N ASP A 103 -9.39 9.42 -14.95
CA ASP A 103 -8.87 10.59 -14.24
C ASP A 103 -8.11 10.23 -12.96
N TYR A 104 -8.30 9.03 -12.39
CA TYR A 104 -7.74 8.62 -11.11
C TYR A 104 -6.90 7.37 -11.23
N ALA A 105 -5.81 7.30 -10.44
CA ALA A 105 -4.83 6.22 -10.53
C ALA A 105 -5.40 4.87 -10.06
N VAL A 106 -6.04 4.83 -8.89
CA VAL A 106 -6.66 3.59 -8.35
C VAL A 106 -7.77 3.11 -9.25
N ASP A 107 -8.66 4.01 -9.65
CA ASP A 107 -9.81 3.70 -10.50
C ASP A 107 -9.34 3.13 -11.85
N GLY A 108 -8.27 3.71 -12.42
CA GLY A 108 -7.66 3.24 -13.67
C GLY A 108 -6.99 1.87 -13.54
N ALA A 109 -6.22 1.66 -12.47
CA ALA A 109 -5.56 0.38 -12.23
C ALA A 109 -6.58 -0.76 -12.02
N LEU A 110 -7.64 -0.50 -11.24
CA LEU A 110 -8.73 -1.44 -11.01
C LEU A 110 -9.57 -1.69 -12.28
N TYR A 111 -9.77 -0.66 -13.11
CA TYR A 111 -10.42 -0.82 -14.40
C TYR A 111 -9.70 -1.83 -15.29
N TYR A 112 -8.39 -1.77 -15.38
CA TYR A 112 -7.64 -2.78 -16.12
C TYR A 112 -7.69 -4.15 -15.46
N ALA A 113 -7.54 -4.19 -14.14
CA ALA A 113 -7.53 -5.42 -13.38
C ALA A 113 -8.82 -6.22 -13.53
N LYS A 114 -9.99 -5.56 -13.62
CA LYS A 114 -11.28 -6.25 -13.79
C LYS A 114 -11.40 -7.06 -15.08
N PHE A 115 -10.67 -6.69 -16.13
CA PHE A 115 -10.61 -7.47 -17.37
C PHE A 115 -9.47 -8.51 -17.33
N LEU A 116 -8.31 -8.12 -16.79
CA LEU A 116 -7.15 -9.00 -16.72
C LEU A 116 -7.36 -10.20 -15.78
N LYS A 117 -8.22 -10.07 -14.76
CA LYS A 117 -8.57 -11.16 -13.82
C LYS A 117 -9.23 -12.38 -14.49
N GLU A 118 -9.67 -12.24 -15.72
CA GLU A 118 -10.25 -13.37 -16.46
C GLU A 118 -9.23 -14.51 -16.63
N ASP A 119 -7.96 -14.16 -16.84
CA ASP A 119 -6.89 -15.13 -17.07
C ASP A 119 -5.77 -15.09 -15.99
N TYR A 120 -5.68 -14.03 -15.19
CA TYR A 120 -4.56 -13.79 -14.27
C TYR A 120 -5.01 -13.47 -12.84
N ASN A 121 -4.14 -13.75 -11.88
CA ASN A 121 -4.14 -13.04 -10.60
C ASN A 121 -3.50 -11.67 -10.84
N VAL A 122 -4.27 -10.61 -10.66
CA VAL A 122 -3.84 -9.25 -11.00
C VAL A 122 -3.50 -8.46 -9.74
N ILE A 123 -2.27 -7.98 -9.67
CA ILE A 123 -1.88 -6.99 -8.66
C ILE A 123 -2.00 -5.62 -9.33
N ALA A 124 -3.04 -4.86 -8.97
CA ALA A 124 -3.26 -3.50 -9.47
C ALA A 124 -2.51 -2.50 -8.60
N VAL A 125 -1.52 -1.81 -9.17
CA VAL A 125 -0.70 -0.81 -8.48
C VAL A 125 -1.04 0.57 -9.04
N ALA A 126 -1.43 1.48 -8.15
CA ALA A 126 -1.76 2.85 -8.47
C ALA A 126 -0.76 3.80 -7.81
N VAL A 127 -0.18 4.71 -8.58
CA VAL A 127 0.79 5.69 -8.09
C VAL A 127 0.38 7.10 -8.51
N SER A 128 0.44 8.06 -7.58
CA SER A 128 0.15 9.46 -7.90
C SER A 128 1.09 10.42 -7.18
N GLY A 129 1.48 11.47 -7.88
CA GLY A 129 2.42 12.49 -7.38
C GLY A 129 3.73 12.51 -8.15
N THR A 130 4.45 13.63 -8.02
CA THR A 130 5.72 13.88 -8.72
C THR A 130 6.92 14.02 -7.79
N LYS A 131 6.71 13.87 -6.48
CA LYS A 131 7.75 13.95 -5.46
C LYS A 131 7.69 12.72 -4.56
N ARG A 132 8.81 12.08 -4.30
CA ARG A 132 8.90 10.87 -3.47
C ARG A 132 8.29 11.06 -2.08
N GLU A 133 8.47 12.24 -1.49
CA GLU A 133 8.05 12.58 -0.13
C GLU A 133 6.52 12.69 0.02
N THR A 134 5.83 13.04 -1.06
CA THR A 134 4.37 13.25 -1.06
C THR A 134 3.62 12.30 -1.97
N LEU A 135 4.32 11.37 -2.60
CA LEU A 135 3.73 10.37 -3.48
C LEU A 135 2.74 9.49 -2.71
N ARG A 136 1.62 9.18 -3.36
CA ARG A 136 0.67 8.17 -2.87
C ARG A 136 0.80 6.91 -3.71
N ALA A 137 0.73 5.76 -3.04
CA ALA A 137 0.71 4.46 -3.69
C ALA A 137 -0.36 3.58 -3.03
N SER A 138 -1.09 2.83 -3.85
CA SER A 138 -2.03 1.81 -3.39
C SER A 138 -1.89 0.56 -4.25
N ALA A 139 -2.05 -0.59 -3.64
CA ALA A 139 -2.00 -1.86 -4.35
C ALA A 139 -3.19 -2.75 -3.96
N PHE A 140 -3.71 -3.48 -4.92
CA PHE A 140 -4.87 -4.35 -4.77
C PHE A 140 -4.59 -5.70 -5.44
N LEU A 141 -5.05 -6.78 -4.81
CA LEU A 141 -5.09 -8.10 -5.44
C LEU A 141 -6.50 -8.36 -5.96
N TRP A 142 -6.61 -8.64 -7.25
CA TRP A 142 -7.80 -9.21 -7.85
C TRP A 142 -7.47 -10.61 -8.37
N SER A 143 -7.88 -11.63 -7.63
CA SER A 143 -7.58 -13.01 -7.99
C SER A 143 -8.36 -13.44 -9.21
N LYS A 144 -7.77 -14.36 -9.99
CA LYS A 144 -8.39 -14.90 -11.20
C LYS A 144 -9.80 -15.41 -10.93
N GLY A 145 -10.75 -14.93 -11.71
CA GLY A 145 -12.15 -15.36 -11.66
C GLY A 145 -12.93 -14.94 -10.41
N GLN A 146 -12.36 -14.17 -9.50
CA GLN A 146 -13.07 -13.67 -8.31
C GLN A 146 -13.83 -12.37 -8.65
N ASP A 147 -14.95 -12.14 -7.97
CA ASP A 147 -15.75 -10.92 -8.17
C ASP A 147 -15.19 -9.74 -7.40
N ASP A 148 -14.62 -9.99 -6.22
CA ASP A 148 -14.07 -8.96 -5.34
C ASP A 148 -12.54 -8.91 -5.39
N TYR A 149 -12.01 -7.73 -5.09
CA TYR A 149 -10.58 -7.48 -4.92
C TYR A 149 -10.26 -7.12 -3.47
N THR A 150 -9.02 -7.36 -3.07
CA THR A 150 -8.53 -7.06 -1.71
C THR A 150 -7.43 -6.01 -1.76
N GLU A 151 -7.51 -4.98 -0.93
CA GLU A 151 -6.44 -4.01 -0.79
C GLU A 151 -5.23 -4.62 -0.07
N LEU A 152 -4.05 -4.46 -0.65
CA LEU A 152 -2.79 -4.86 -0.05
C LEU A 152 -2.29 -3.75 0.89
N ARG A 153 -2.94 -3.61 2.04
CA ARG A 153 -2.71 -2.50 3.00
C ARG A 153 -1.26 -2.33 3.41
N LYS A 154 -0.48 -3.42 3.49
CA LYS A 154 0.97 -3.38 3.75
C LYS A 154 1.79 -2.71 2.65
N ALA A 155 1.20 -2.45 1.49
CA ALA A 155 1.81 -1.70 0.38
C ALA A 155 1.19 -0.31 0.21
N ARG A 156 0.41 0.19 1.18
CA ARG A 156 -0.16 1.54 1.13
C ARG A 156 0.93 2.58 1.32
N ASP A 157 0.94 3.60 0.44
CA ASP A 157 1.94 4.67 0.35
C ASP A 157 3.41 4.17 0.20
N ILE A 158 3.57 2.90 -0.22
CA ILE A 158 4.88 2.28 -0.47
C ILE A 158 4.85 1.59 -1.83
N ILE A 159 5.86 1.86 -2.65
CA ILE A 159 6.07 1.14 -3.90
C ILE A 159 7.07 0.01 -3.62
N LEU A 160 6.61 -1.23 -3.75
CA LEU A 160 7.43 -2.42 -3.54
C LEU A 160 8.10 -2.86 -4.85
N GLU A 161 9.18 -3.62 -4.74
CA GLU A 161 9.72 -4.36 -5.88
C GLU A 161 8.71 -5.40 -6.38
N PRO A 162 8.66 -5.74 -7.67
CA PRO A 162 7.66 -6.65 -8.22
C PRO A 162 7.59 -8.01 -7.51
N LYS A 163 8.73 -8.61 -7.15
CA LYS A 163 8.77 -9.86 -6.39
C LYS A 163 8.13 -9.73 -5.00
N ASN A 164 8.33 -8.59 -4.34
CA ASN A 164 7.78 -8.35 -3.02
C ASN A 164 6.25 -8.21 -3.01
N TYR A 165 5.65 -7.69 -4.09
CA TYR A 165 4.19 -7.74 -4.25
C TYR A 165 3.68 -9.18 -4.34
N VAL A 166 4.35 -10.04 -5.11
CA VAL A 166 3.99 -11.46 -5.23
C VAL A 166 4.17 -12.19 -3.89
N ASP A 167 5.26 -11.93 -3.18
CA ASP A 167 5.50 -12.53 -1.86
C ASP A 167 4.46 -12.06 -0.83
N LEU A 168 4.05 -10.79 -0.87
CA LEU A 168 2.98 -10.26 -0.04
C LEU A 168 1.66 -11.00 -0.26
N VAL A 169 1.29 -11.21 -1.52
CA VAL A 169 0.07 -11.96 -1.91
C VAL A 169 0.14 -13.41 -1.46
N LYS A 170 1.32 -14.04 -1.52
CA LYS A 170 1.55 -15.42 -1.05
C LYS A 170 1.71 -15.56 0.47
N GLY A 171 1.51 -14.45 1.22
CA GLY A 171 1.61 -14.44 2.68
C GLY A 171 3.02 -14.60 3.22
N LYS A 172 4.05 -14.44 2.39
CA LYS A 172 5.44 -14.48 2.82
C LYS A 172 5.82 -13.18 3.53
N LYS A 173 6.78 -13.27 4.46
CA LYS A 173 7.38 -12.07 5.05
C LYS A 173 8.19 -11.34 3.97
N ILE A 174 7.87 -10.07 3.75
CA ILE A 174 8.64 -9.23 2.84
C ILE A 174 9.96 -8.91 3.55
N GLN A 175 11.08 -9.34 2.98
CA GLN A 175 12.39 -8.86 3.41
C GLN A 175 12.60 -7.48 2.77
N ARG A 176 12.45 -6.44 3.59
CA ARG A 176 12.80 -5.08 3.17
C ARG A 176 14.26 -4.85 3.51
N GLU A 177 15.10 -4.65 2.50
CA GLU A 177 16.43 -4.08 2.74
C GLU A 177 16.26 -2.57 2.96
N TYR A 178 16.38 -2.16 4.21
CA TYR A 178 16.44 -0.75 4.56
C TYR A 178 17.89 -0.29 4.55
N SER A 179 18.21 0.71 3.73
CA SER A 179 19.48 1.41 3.90
C SER A 179 19.45 2.23 5.19
N LEU A 180 20.60 2.43 5.81
CA LEU A 180 20.70 3.31 7.00
C LEU A 180 20.14 4.71 6.71
N ASP A 181 20.34 5.21 5.48
CA ASP A 181 19.82 6.51 5.05
C ASP A 181 18.29 6.51 4.98
N SER A 182 17.66 5.47 4.44
CA SER A 182 16.18 5.39 4.39
C SER A 182 15.57 5.26 5.79
N ILE A 183 16.21 4.53 6.70
CA ILE A 183 15.77 4.45 8.11
C ILE A 183 15.89 5.83 8.77
N ARG A 184 16.98 6.55 8.52
CA ARG A 184 17.21 7.88 9.07
C ARG A 184 16.19 8.90 8.55
N GLU A 185 15.92 8.92 7.26
CA GLU A 185 14.89 9.79 6.65
C GLU A 185 13.51 9.49 7.24
N THR A 186 13.11 8.22 7.30
CA THR A 186 11.84 7.81 7.92
C THR A 186 11.76 8.26 9.39
N ALA A 187 12.84 8.10 10.16
CA ALA A 187 12.87 8.53 11.56
C ALA A 187 12.73 10.05 11.70
N ILE A 188 13.34 10.84 10.81
CA ILE A 188 13.20 12.30 10.78
C ILE A 188 11.74 12.69 10.49
N ASP A 189 11.13 12.08 9.47
CA ASP A 189 9.74 12.33 9.10
C ASP A 189 8.78 11.97 10.23
N MET A 190 8.95 10.80 10.85
CA MET A 190 8.17 10.38 12.02
C MET A 190 8.29 11.41 13.17
N HIS A 191 9.51 11.89 13.42
CA HIS A 191 9.77 12.87 14.45
C HIS A 191 9.02 14.19 14.20
N GLU A 192 9.05 14.70 12.96
CA GLU A 192 8.33 15.92 12.57
C GLU A 192 6.81 15.74 12.69
N TYR A 193 6.27 14.59 12.22
CA TYR A 193 4.83 14.32 12.31
C TYR A 193 4.35 14.19 13.76
N LEU A 194 5.14 13.58 14.65
CA LEU A 194 4.82 13.54 16.08
C LEU A 194 4.81 14.93 16.71
N ARG A 195 5.62 15.88 16.19
CA ARG A 195 5.59 17.29 16.59
C ARG A 195 4.30 18.00 16.12
N GLU A 196 3.84 17.75 14.89
CA GLU A 196 2.59 18.30 14.36
C GLU A 196 1.36 17.92 15.20
N ILE A 197 1.30 16.69 15.70
CA ILE A 197 0.25 16.21 16.61
C ILE A 197 0.46 16.65 18.07
N LYS A 198 1.42 17.57 18.31
CA LYS A 198 1.75 18.13 19.63
C LYS A 198 2.30 17.12 20.64
N MET A 199 2.91 16.03 20.17
CA MET A 199 3.62 15.13 21.08
C MET A 199 4.94 15.77 21.54
N THR A 200 5.11 15.89 22.86
CA THR A 200 6.32 16.48 23.42
C THR A 200 7.54 15.58 23.23
N GLU A 201 8.73 16.14 23.18
CA GLU A 201 9.99 15.41 22.99
C GLU A 201 10.17 14.26 24.01
N ARG A 202 9.73 14.47 25.25
CA ARG A 202 9.78 13.46 26.31
C ARG A 202 8.87 12.26 26.04
N HIS A 203 7.78 12.45 25.33
CA HIS A 203 6.79 11.40 25.06
C HIS A 203 7.07 10.58 23.80
N LYS A 204 7.83 11.09 22.84
CA LYS A 204 8.15 10.41 21.61
C LYS A 204 8.86 9.06 21.82
N PRO A 205 9.92 8.96 22.67
CA PRO A 205 10.54 7.66 22.95
C PRO A 205 9.58 6.66 23.60
N ILE A 206 8.70 7.13 24.48
CA ILE A 206 7.70 6.26 25.13
C ILE A 206 6.71 5.72 24.10
N PHE A 207 6.28 6.56 23.16
CA PHE A 207 5.38 6.17 22.07
C PHE A 207 6.02 5.09 21.18
N ILE A 208 7.23 5.34 20.68
CA ILE A 208 7.94 4.37 19.83
C ILE A 208 8.21 3.06 20.58
N ALA A 209 8.69 3.13 21.83
CA ALA A 209 8.94 1.94 22.62
C ALA A 209 7.65 1.12 22.85
N GLY A 210 6.52 1.78 23.11
CA GLY A 210 5.25 1.10 23.31
C GLY A 210 4.78 0.36 22.04
N ILE A 211 4.92 0.98 20.88
CA ILE A 211 4.63 0.32 19.59
C ILE A 211 5.54 -0.88 19.37
N LEU A 212 6.86 -0.71 19.54
CA LEU A 212 7.83 -1.79 19.35
C LEU A 212 7.57 -2.97 20.28
N ILE A 213 7.21 -2.71 21.55
CA ILE A 213 6.83 -3.77 22.49
C ILE A 213 5.58 -4.47 22.00
N ALA A 214 4.52 -3.74 21.60
CA ALA A 214 3.27 -4.32 21.15
C ALA A 214 3.45 -5.19 19.88
N LEU A 215 4.33 -4.79 18.96
CA LEU A 215 4.63 -5.56 17.75
C LEU A 215 5.36 -6.90 18.00
N ASN A 216 5.87 -7.14 19.22
CA ASN A 216 6.36 -8.47 19.62
C ASN A 216 5.24 -9.43 20.06
N ASP A 217 4.00 -8.96 20.19
CA ASP A 217 2.83 -9.82 20.34
C ASP A 217 2.37 -10.26 18.95
N ASP A 218 2.43 -11.55 18.69
CA ASP A 218 2.14 -12.13 17.37
C ASP A 218 0.69 -11.90 16.91
N ASP A 219 -0.25 -11.90 17.84
CA ASP A 219 -1.67 -11.69 17.53
C ASP A 219 -1.93 -10.22 17.18
N PHE A 220 -1.37 -9.31 17.95
CA PHE A 220 -1.45 -7.88 17.64
C PHE A 220 -0.78 -7.57 16.30
N ALA A 221 0.44 -8.06 16.06
CA ALA A 221 1.19 -7.82 14.84
C ALA A 221 0.47 -8.29 13.57
N LYS A 222 -0.42 -9.29 13.67
CA LYS A 222 -1.23 -9.80 12.54
C LYS A 222 -2.56 -9.06 12.37
N THR A 223 -3.09 -8.45 13.44
CA THR A 223 -4.50 -8.01 13.46
C THR A 223 -4.69 -6.49 13.54
N TYR A 224 -3.67 -5.72 13.97
CA TYR A 224 -3.80 -4.27 14.22
C TYR A 224 -4.36 -3.48 13.03
N ILE A 225 -4.01 -3.90 11.81
CA ILE A 225 -4.41 -3.23 10.56
C ILE A 225 -5.93 -3.31 10.30
N ASN A 226 -6.60 -4.30 10.89
CA ASN A 226 -8.03 -4.55 10.71
C ASN A 226 -8.88 -3.98 11.85
N LEU A 227 -8.28 -3.30 12.82
CA LEU A 227 -9.01 -2.75 13.97
C LEU A 227 -9.92 -1.59 13.52
N PRO A 228 -11.18 -1.56 13.97
CA PRO A 228 -12.21 -0.69 13.40
C PRO A 228 -12.14 0.77 13.91
N SER A 229 -11.44 1.04 15.01
CA SER A 229 -11.44 2.36 15.64
C SER A 229 -10.15 2.65 16.41
N PHE A 230 -9.87 3.94 16.63
CA PHE A 230 -8.75 4.37 17.46
C PHE A 230 -8.78 3.74 18.86
N ASN A 231 -9.96 3.67 19.50
CA ASN A 231 -10.09 3.04 20.81
C ASN A 231 -9.79 1.54 20.80
N SER A 232 -10.18 0.82 19.74
CA SER A 232 -9.80 -0.58 19.59
C SER A 232 -8.32 -0.76 19.38
N VAL A 233 -7.66 0.13 18.66
CA VAL A 233 -6.19 0.12 18.51
C VAL A 233 -5.51 0.33 19.86
N ILE A 234 -5.90 1.35 20.65
CA ILE A 234 -5.35 1.58 22.00
C ILE A 234 -5.53 0.36 22.90
N THR A 235 -6.72 -0.20 22.93
CA THR A 235 -7.02 -1.38 23.76
C THR A 235 -6.13 -2.56 23.37
N ASN A 236 -5.98 -2.83 22.09
CA ASN A 236 -5.17 -3.94 21.61
C ASN A 236 -3.67 -3.69 21.84
N ILE A 237 -3.15 -2.48 21.59
CA ILE A 237 -1.75 -2.13 21.92
C ILE A 237 -1.47 -2.34 23.42
N THR A 238 -2.34 -1.84 24.29
CA THR A 238 -2.13 -1.98 25.73
C THR A 238 -2.23 -3.42 26.22
N SER A 239 -3.05 -4.25 25.58
CA SER A 239 -3.12 -5.69 25.85
C SER A 239 -1.85 -6.40 25.36
N ALA A 240 -1.38 -6.09 24.16
CA ALA A 240 -0.14 -6.64 23.62
C ALA A 240 1.07 -6.28 24.48
N ILE A 241 1.17 -5.03 24.94
CA ILE A 241 2.21 -4.60 25.89
C ILE A 241 2.15 -5.43 27.18
N ASP A 242 0.96 -5.67 27.73
CA ASP A 242 0.78 -6.50 28.92
C ASP A 242 1.30 -7.93 28.71
N ASN A 243 0.90 -8.56 27.60
CA ASN A 243 1.31 -9.92 27.25
C ASN A 243 2.83 -10.03 27.14
N VAL A 244 3.45 -9.22 26.29
CA VAL A 244 4.90 -9.25 26.04
C VAL A 244 5.72 -8.99 27.30
N LEU A 245 5.34 -8.00 28.11
CA LEU A 245 6.07 -7.68 29.33
C LEU A 245 5.89 -8.73 30.43
N ARG A 246 4.72 -9.38 30.48
CA ARG A 246 4.45 -10.49 31.39
C ARG A 246 5.29 -11.71 31.03
N ASP A 247 5.32 -12.08 29.75
CA ASP A 247 6.14 -13.19 29.25
C ASP A 247 7.65 -12.94 29.43
N SER A 248 8.05 -11.67 29.45
CA SER A 248 9.42 -11.24 29.74
C SER A 248 9.76 -11.22 31.24
N GLY A 249 8.87 -11.68 32.12
CA GLY A 249 9.09 -11.77 33.56
C GLY A 249 9.06 -10.42 34.30
N ILE A 250 8.50 -9.38 33.71
CA ILE A 250 8.37 -8.05 34.34
C ILE A 250 7.30 -8.10 35.43
N LYS A 251 7.60 -7.50 36.60
CA LYS A 251 6.68 -7.45 37.72
C LYS A 251 5.39 -6.71 37.36
N TYR A 252 4.24 -7.27 37.78
CA TYR A 252 2.90 -6.77 37.48
C TYR A 252 2.73 -5.26 37.69
N ASN A 253 3.16 -4.73 38.84
CA ASN A 253 3.02 -3.29 39.14
C ASN A 253 3.79 -2.40 38.13
N ARG A 254 4.93 -2.87 37.60
CA ARG A 254 5.67 -2.18 36.55
C ARG A 254 4.92 -2.20 35.23
N ILE A 255 4.34 -3.34 34.88
CA ILE A 255 3.52 -3.48 33.67
C ILE A 255 2.35 -2.51 33.72
N GLN A 256 1.60 -2.45 34.83
CA GLN A 256 0.49 -1.53 34.97
C GLN A 256 0.90 -0.06 34.84
N TYR A 257 2.06 0.31 35.41
CA TYR A 257 2.59 1.66 35.25
C TYR A 257 2.92 2.00 33.76
N ILE A 258 3.59 1.10 33.06
CA ILE A 258 3.94 1.28 31.64
C ILE A 258 2.69 1.41 30.79
N LYS A 259 1.70 0.51 30.97
CA LYS A 259 0.43 0.54 30.25
C LYS A 259 -0.31 1.86 30.47
N GLN A 260 -0.42 2.29 31.73
CA GLN A 260 -1.13 3.54 32.06
C GLN A 260 -0.41 4.76 31.48
N ALA A 261 0.93 4.80 31.53
CA ALA A 261 1.72 5.87 30.95
C ALA A 261 1.52 5.96 29.43
N PHE A 262 1.53 4.80 28.74
CA PHE A 262 1.32 4.73 27.30
C PHE A 262 -0.12 5.11 26.92
N LYS A 263 -1.12 4.61 27.65
CA LYS A 263 -2.52 4.97 27.42
C LYS A 263 -2.76 6.46 27.60
N ASN A 264 -2.29 7.04 28.71
CA ASN A 264 -2.42 8.48 28.96
C ASN A 264 -1.77 9.33 27.86
N LEU A 265 -0.64 8.86 27.33
CA LEU A 265 0.03 9.52 26.22
C LEU A 265 -0.86 9.55 24.97
N LEU A 266 -1.49 8.44 24.62
CA LEU A 266 -2.37 8.33 23.46
C LEU A 266 -3.67 9.11 23.65
N ASP A 267 -4.30 9.04 24.81
CA ASP A 267 -5.54 9.75 25.15
C ASP A 267 -5.36 11.28 25.08
N ASN A 268 -4.16 11.79 25.39
CA ASN A 268 -3.81 13.21 25.32
C ASN A 268 -3.26 13.65 23.95
N SER A 269 -3.14 12.72 23.00
CA SER A 269 -2.65 13.01 21.65
C SER A 269 -3.77 13.41 20.72
N LYS A 270 -3.40 13.98 19.54
CA LYS A 270 -4.36 14.27 18.48
C LYS A 270 -4.64 13.07 17.56
N PHE A 271 -4.12 11.89 17.86
CA PHE A 271 -4.36 10.71 17.03
C PHE A 271 -5.84 10.35 16.86
N ALA A 272 -6.65 10.54 17.89
CA ALA A 272 -8.09 10.27 17.83
C ALA A 272 -8.83 11.04 16.72
N ALA A 273 -8.30 12.19 16.31
CA ALA A 273 -8.87 13.01 15.25
C ALA A 273 -8.43 12.59 13.83
N ILE A 274 -7.50 11.64 13.71
CA ILE A 274 -6.96 11.20 12.42
C ILE A 274 -7.58 9.83 12.09
N PRO A 275 -8.35 9.70 10.98
CA PRO A 275 -8.91 8.41 10.56
C PRO A 275 -7.83 7.36 10.38
N LEU A 276 -8.08 6.13 10.81
CA LEU A 276 -7.08 5.04 10.85
C LEU A 276 -6.44 4.72 9.49
N GLY A 277 -7.20 4.92 8.40
CA GLY A 277 -6.70 4.70 7.05
C GLY A 277 -5.84 5.83 6.47
N ASN A 278 -5.67 6.93 7.20
CA ASN A 278 -4.92 8.08 6.70
C ASN A 278 -3.45 8.01 7.10
N LYS A 279 -2.60 8.61 6.26
CA LYS A 279 -1.20 8.90 6.62
C LYS A 279 -1.16 9.71 7.92
N LYS A 280 -0.18 9.44 8.77
CA LYS A 280 -0.01 10.00 10.14
C LYS A 280 -1.03 9.51 11.16
N SER A 281 -1.90 8.53 10.83
CA SER A 281 -2.73 7.86 11.84
C SER A 281 -1.88 6.98 12.75
N ILE A 282 -2.44 6.52 13.87
CA ILE A 282 -1.71 5.60 14.75
C ILE A 282 -1.35 4.28 14.02
N VAL A 283 -2.21 3.78 13.14
CA VAL A 283 -1.95 2.57 12.33
C VAL A 283 -0.76 2.81 11.41
N TRP A 284 -0.67 3.97 10.75
CA TRP A 284 0.47 4.31 9.91
C TRP A 284 1.82 4.32 10.65
N TYR A 285 1.84 4.67 11.95
CA TYR A 285 3.06 4.60 12.77
C TYR A 285 3.43 3.18 13.20
N ILE A 286 2.46 2.25 13.20
CA ILE A 286 2.68 0.85 13.52
C ILE A 286 3.22 0.09 12.29
N GLU A 287 2.79 0.49 11.08
CA GLU A 287 3.26 -0.06 9.80
C GLU A 287 4.73 0.28 9.52
#